data_7e8dbb3f2a1e73195624f90a7e42a14e
#
_entry.id   7e8dbb3f2a1e73195624f90a7e42a14e
#
_cell.length_a   1.000
_cell.length_b   1.000
_cell.length_c   1.000
_cell.angle_alpha   90.00
_cell.angle_beta   90.00
_cell.angle_gamma   90.00
#
_symmetry.space_group_name_H-M   'P 1'
#
loop_
_entity.id
_entity.type
_entity.pdbx_description
1 polymer ?
#
loop_
_entity_poly.entity_id
_entity_poly.type
_entity_poly.pdbx_seq_one_letter_code
_entity_poly.pdbx_strand_id
1 'polypeptide(L)'
;MTKQRLWQLDALRGLALLNMLAYHAMYDWVYVFGHAGSWYNIGAPGCHVWQQYICWSFILLSGYSFTLARRPLKNGLIAAGCAAVLTVVTVGFMPSESIWFGVLHLNAAAVLLSCLIKPLLDKIPAVPGLIGSAMLFALTNQLPWGWLGFERWHIAALPAGWYDANLFWLGLPDLTRFSSADYFPILPWVFLFWCGLFLARLWRPRAGQAPAALRPLCAIGGRTLLVYMLHQPVIYGILWLWTAQRG
;
A
#
# COMPACT_ATOMS: atom_id res chain seq x y z
N MET A 1 -21.76 22.50 8.82
CA MET A 1 -20.89 22.73 7.65
C MET A 1 -20.45 21.38 7.08
N THR A 2 -21.00 20.97 5.97
CA THR A 2 -20.56 19.78 5.22
C THR A 2 -19.14 20.03 4.75
N LYS A 3 -18.19 19.18 5.21
CA LYS A 3 -16.78 19.26 4.76
C LYS A 3 -16.77 19.05 3.26
N GLN A 4 -16.44 20.08 2.47
CA GLN A 4 -16.29 19.93 1.03
C GLN A 4 -15.19 18.89 0.78
N ARG A 5 -15.57 17.81 0.08
CA ARG A 5 -14.64 16.74 -0.29
C ARG A 5 -13.64 17.27 -1.32
N LEU A 6 -12.41 16.85 -1.20
CA LEU A 6 -11.37 17.11 -2.19
C LEU A 6 -11.46 16.01 -3.26
N TRP A 7 -12.30 16.26 -4.27
CA TRP A 7 -12.61 15.29 -5.32
C TRP A 7 -11.37 14.76 -6.05
N GLN A 8 -10.32 15.58 -6.15
CA GLN A 8 -9.05 15.18 -6.79
C GLN A 8 -8.40 14.00 -6.06
N LEU A 9 -8.41 14.01 -4.72
CA LEU A 9 -7.88 12.91 -3.93
C LEU A 9 -8.74 11.66 -4.04
N ASP A 10 -10.06 11.83 -4.05
CA ASP A 10 -10.98 10.71 -4.23
C ASP A 10 -10.83 10.11 -5.64
N ALA A 11 -10.65 10.94 -6.68
CA ALA A 11 -10.38 10.48 -8.05
C ALA A 11 -9.04 9.72 -8.14
N LEU A 12 -7.97 10.25 -7.55
CA LEU A 12 -6.67 9.56 -7.53
C LEU A 12 -6.73 8.22 -6.80
N ARG A 13 -7.44 8.15 -5.65
CA ARG A 13 -7.66 6.87 -4.96
C ARG A 13 -8.47 5.90 -5.80
N GLY A 14 -9.52 6.39 -6.48
CA GLY A 14 -10.33 5.57 -7.38
C GLY A 14 -9.51 5.01 -8.54
N LEU A 15 -8.63 5.83 -9.12
CA LEU A 15 -7.71 5.37 -10.17
C LEU A 15 -6.75 4.30 -9.66
N ALA A 16 -6.12 4.51 -8.50
CA ALA A 16 -5.25 3.51 -7.88
C ALA A 16 -6.00 2.21 -7.58
N LEU A 17 -7.24 2.29 -7.06
CA LEU A 17 -8.09 1.12 -6.82
C LEU A 17 -8.42 0.35 -8.10
N LEU A 18 -8.79 1.03 -9.19
CA LEU A 18 -9.08 0.36 -10.46
C LEU A 18 -7.84 -0.37 -11.01
N ASN A 19 -6.67 0.26 -10.90
CA ASN A 19 -5.41 -0.40 -11.28
C ASN A 19 -5.12 -1.61 -10.38
N MET A 20 -5.35 -1.50 -9.07
CA MET A 20 -5.21 -2.62 -8.14
C MET A 20 -6.16 -3.78 -8.48
N LEU A 21 -7.43 -3.49 -8.75
CA LEU A 21 -8.41 -4.50 -9.16
C LEU A 21 -7.98 -5.22 -10.45
N ALA A 22 -7.52 -4.46 -11.45
CA ALA A 22 -7.04 -5.03 -12.71
C ALA A 22 -5.77 -5.90 -12.50
N TYR A 23 -4.84 -5.43 -11.67
CA TYR A 23 -3.62 -6.16 -11.35
C TYR A 23 -3.92 -7.50 -10.67
N HIS A 24 -4.78 -7.50 -9.63
CA HIS A 24 -5.16 -8.72 -8.92
C HIS A 24 -6.01 -9.67 -9.78
N ALA A 25 -6.91 -9.14 -10.61
CA ALA A 25 -7.67 -9.97 -11.55
C ALA A 25 -6.76 -10.69 -12.54
N MET A 26 -5.71 -10.01 -13.05
CA MET A 26 -4.72 -10.65 -13.93
C MET A 26 -3.83 -11.64 -13.19
N TYR A 27 -3.45 -11.34 -11.94
CA TYR A 27 -2.72 -12.27 -11.09
C TYR A 27 -3.50 -13.57 -10.88
N ASP A 28 -4.75 -13.45 -10.42
CA ASP A 28 -5.60 -14.62 -10.18
C ASP A 28 -5.83 -15.41 -11.47
N TRP A 29 -6.14 -14.74 -12.59
CA TRP A 29 -6.35 -15.37 -13.88
C TRP A 29 -5.17 -16.24 -14.31
N VAL A 30 -3.94 -15.70 -14.18
CA VAL A 30 -2.73 -16.39 -14.68
C VAL A 30 -2.20 -17.39 -13.66
N TYR A 31 -2.06 -16.99 -12.38
CA TYR A 31 -1.31 -17.77 -11.41
C TYR A 31 -2.19 -18.61 -10.48
N VAL A 32 -3.42 -18.19 -10.20
CA VAL A 32 -4.34 -18.96 -9.37
C VAL A 32 -5.17 -19.93 -10.21
N PHE A 33 -5.68 -19.48 -11.36
CA PHE A 33 -6.51 -20.29 -12.26
C PHE A 33 -5.73 -20.91 -13.43
N GLY A 34 -4.43 -20.69 -13.54
CA GLY A 34 -3.53 -21.40 -14.45
C GLY A 34 -3.67 -21.05 -15.95
N HIS A 35 -4.23 -19.88 -16.29
CA HIS A 35 -4.40 -19.46 -17.68
C HIS A 35 -3.08 -18.92 -18.24
N ALA A 36 -2.20 -19.82 -18.66
CA ALA A 36 -0.92 -19.47 -19.30
C ALA A 36 -1.13 -18.78 -20.67
N GLY A 37 -0.12 -18.02 -21.13
CA GLY A 37 -0.12 -17.39 -22.47
C GLY A 37 -0.67 -15.97 -22.48
N SER A 38 -0.98 -15.36 -21.34
CA SER A 38 -1.36 -13.96 -21.25
C SER A 38 -0.12 -13.05 -21.37
N TRP A 39 -0.34 -11.78 -21.75
CA TRP A 39 0.71 -10.74 -21.71
C TRP A 39 1.21 -10.44 -20.28
N TYR A 40 0.43 -10.84 -19.27
CA TYR A 40 0.74 -10.58 -17.86
C TYR A 40 1.80 -11.57 -17.37
N ASN A 41 2.93 -11.01 -16.93
CA ASN A 41 4.02 -11.76 -16.31
C ASN A 41 4.54 -10.94 -15.13
N ILE A 42 4.35 -11.46 -13.90
CA ILE A 42 4.76 -10.78 -12.65
C ILE A 42 6.27 -10.48 -12.61
N GLY A 43 7.10 -11.29 -13.28
CA GLY A 43 8.54 -11.08 -13.40
C GLY A 43 8.93 -10.04 -14.45
N ALA A 44 8.00 -9.57 -15.28
CA ALA A 44 8.30 -8.59 -16.32
C ALA A 44 8.47 -7.18 -15.72
N PRO A 45 9.44 -6.38 -16.21
CA PRO A 45 9.67 -5.01 -15.73
C PRO A 45 8.42 -4.13 -15.77
N GLY A 46 7.57 -4.30 -16.79
CA GLY A 46 6.32 -3.55 -16.91
C GLY A 46 5.32 -3.86 -15.80
N CYS A 47 5.19 -5.13 -15.40
CA CYS A 47 4.33 -5.52 -14.28
C CYS A 47 4.89 -5.03 -12.95
N HIS A 48 6.22 -5.04 -12.76
CA HIS A 48 6.87 -4.46 -11.59
C HIS A 48 6.58 -2.96 -11.47
N VAL A 49 6.78 -2.18 -12.54
CA VAL A 49 6.49 -0.75 -12.56
C VAL A 49 4.99 -0.49 -12.27
N TRP A 50 4.09 -1.28 -12.83
CA TRP A 50 2.66 -1.15 -12.58
C TRP A 50 2.31 -1.44 -11.11
N GLN A 51 2.88 -2.49 -10.52
CA GLN A 51 2.74 -2.79 -9.09
C GLN A 51 3.25 -1.63 -8.22
N GLN A 52 4.46 -1.13 -8.50
CA GLN A 52 5.04 0.00 -7.76
C GLN A 52 4.16 1.25 -7.87
N TYR A 53 3.64 1.57 -9.06
CA TYR A 53 2.69 2.68 -9.25
C TYR A 53 1.46 2.55 -8.34
N ILE A 54 0.85 1.36 -8.27
CA ILE A 54 -0.31 1.10 -7.41
C ILE A 54 0.07 1.32 -5.95
N CYS A 55 1.11 0.64 -5.47
CA CYS A 55 1.53 0.66 -4.07
C CYS A 55 1.94 2.07 -3.61
N TRP A 56 2.77 2.76 -4.40
CA TRP A 56 3.22 4.11 -4.07
C TRP A 56 2.06 5.09 -4.04
N SER A 57 1.13 4.99 -4.99
CA SER A 57 -0.07 5.84 -5.02
C SER A 57 -0.90 5.67 -3.75
N PHE A 58 -1.15 4.43 -3.30
CA PHE A 58 -1.89 4.17 -2.06
C PHE A 58 -1.19 4.73 -0.83
N ILE A 59 0.11 4.48 -0.69
CA ILE A 59 0.89 4.88 0.48
C ILE A 59 1.00 6.42 0.54
N LEU A 60 1.33 7.07 -0.58
CA LEU A 60 1.38 8.54 -0.67
C LEU A 60 0.02 9.18 -0.35
N LEU A 61 -1.06 8.69 -0.96
CA LEU A 61 -2.42 9.21 -0.72
C LEU A 61 -2.89 8.95 0.71
N SER A 62 -2.44 7.88 1.35
CA SER A 62 -2.71 7.63 2.75
C SER A 62 -2.00 8.64 3.65
N GLY A 63 -0.69 8.88 3.44
CA GLY A 63 0.07 9.90 4.15
C GLY A 63 -0.50 11.31 3.95
N TYR A 64 -0.89 11.64 2.72
CA TYR A 64 -1.59 12.89 2.43
C TYR A 64 -2.88 13.02 3.24
N SER A 65 -3.67 11.95 3.27
CA SER A 65 -5.00 11.92 3.91
C SER A 65 -4.92 11.97 5.44
N PHE A 66 -3.80 11.53 6.02
CA PHE A 66 -3.54 11.64 7.45
C PHE A 66 -3.69 13.07 7.95
N THR A 67 -3.19 14.06 7.18
CA THR A 67 -3.28 15.49 7.56
C THR A 67 -4.72 16.03 7.52
N LEU A 68 -5.61 15.39 6.78
CA LEU A 68 -7.01 15.78 6.60
C LEU A 68 -7.95 15.05 7.58
N ALA A 69 -7.46 14.01 8.24
CA ALA A 69 -8.26 13.16 9.10
C ALA A 69 -8.62 13.89 10.39
N ARG A 70 -9.91 13.86 10.79
CA ARG A 70 -10.37 14.41 12.06
C ARG A 70 -10.00 13.52 13.26
N ARG A 71 -9.93 12.21 13.06
CA ARG A 71 -9.66 11.18 14.06
C ARG A 71 -8.66 10.17 13.53
N PRO A 72 -7.39 10.58 13.27
CA PRO A 72 -6.41 9.71 12.65
C PRO A 72 -6.14 8.45 13.47
N LEU A 73 -6.05 8.56 14.80
CA LEU A 73 -5.86 7.40 15.68
C LEU A 73 -6.98 6.35 15.50
N LYS A 74 -8.25 6.78 15.51
CA LYS A 74 -9.38 5.87 15.27
C LYS A 74 -9.28 5.20 13.90
N ASN A 75 -8.91 5.94 12.87
CA ASN A 75 -8.75 5.40 11.52
C ASN A 75 -7.61 4.37 11.46
N GLY A 76 -6.49 4.62 12.14
CA GLY A 76 -5.38 3.68 12.27
C GLY A 76 -5.78 2.40 12.98
N LEU A 77 -6.55 2.50 14.08
CA LEU A 77 -7.05 1.32 14.80
C LEU A 77 -8.04 0.50 13.96
N ILE A 78 -8.93 1.15 13.20
CA ILE A 78 -9.83 0.45 12.27
C ILE A 78 -9.01 -0.27 11.20
N ALA A 79 -8.01 0.39 10.60
CA ALA A 79 -7.14 -0.24 9.62
C ALA A 79 -6.36 -1.43 10.21
N ALA A 80 -5.88 -1.32 11.46
CA ALA A 80 -5.22 -2.43 12.17
C ALA A 80 -6.17 -3.62 12.38
N GLY A 81 -7.42 -3.37 12.78
CA GLY A 81 -8.43 -4.43 12.89
C GLY A 81 -8.72 -5.11 11.56
N CYS A 82 -8.88 -4.34 10.48
CA CYS A 82 -9.05 -4.91 9.12
C CYS A 82 -7.81 -5.70 8.68
N ALA A 83 -6.61 -5.22 8.97
CA ALA A 83 -5.36 -5.92 8.67
C ALA A 83 -5.28 -7.27 9.42
N ALA A 84 -5.61 -7.28 10.71
CA ALA A 84 -5.67 -8.52 11.49
C ALA A 84 -6.68 -9.53 10.92
N VAL A 85 -7.87 -9.06 10.49
CA VAL A 85 -8.85 -9.91 9.81
C VAL A 85 -8.28 -10.51 8.53
N LEU A 86 -7.54 -9.73 7.71
CA LEU A 86 -6.88 -10.25 6.51
C LEU A 86 -5.88 -11.35 6.84
N THR A 87 -5.02 -11.15 7.85
CA THR A 87 -4.08 -12.19 8.29
C THR A 87 -4.82 -13.46 8.72
N VAL A 88 -5.83 -13.34 9.59
CA VAL A 88 -6.60 -14.51 10.08
C VAL A 88 -7.26 -15.25 8.92
N VAL A 89 -7.88 -14.52 7.99
CA VAL A 89 -8.56 -15.12 6.83
C VAL A 89 -7.55 -15.80 5.90
N THR A 90 -6.46 -15.12 5.54
CA THR A 90 -5.47 -15.69 4.60
C THR A 90 -4.73 -16.88 5.21
N VAL A 91 -4.31 -16.80 6.47
CA VAL A 91 -3.67 -17.93 7.17
C VAL A 91 -4.62 -19.13 7.32
N GLY A 92 -5.92 -18.88 7.59
CA GLY A 92 -6.89 -19.93 7.80
C GLY A 92 -7.41 -20.61 6.53
N PHE A 93 -7.59 -19.84 5.45
CA PHE A 93 -8.24 -20.34 4.22
C PHE A 93 -7.28 -20.48 3.02
N MET A 94 -6.17 -19.75 3.00
CA MET A 94 -5.20 -19.73 1.89
C MET A 94 -3.76 -19.66 2.45
N PRO A 95 -3.26 -20.71 3.14
CA PRO A 95 -1.96 -20.67 3.83
C PRO A 95 -0.77 -20.36 2.89
N SER A 96 -0.84 -20.80 1.62
CA SER A 96 0.18 -20.50 0.60
C SER A 96 0.24 -19.02 0.22
N GLU A 97 -0.87 -18.29 0.39
CA GLU A 97 -1.02 -16.87 0.10
C GLU A 97 -1.20 -16.06 1.40
N SER A 98 -0.62 -16.54 2.51
CA SER A 98 -0.76 -15.88 3.81
C SER A 98 -0.15 -14.47 3.80
N ILE A 99 -0.89 -13.52 4.40
CA ILE A 99 -0.47 -12.12 4.51
C ILE A 99 -0.15 -11.82 5.98
N TRP A 100 1.13 -11.64 6.28
CA TRP A 100 1.59 -11.31 7.62
C TRP A 100 1.79 -9.81 7.86
N PHE A 101 2.32 -9.09 6.90
CA PHE A 101 2.52 -7.65 7.01
C PHE A 101 2.36 -6.97 5.64
N GLY A 102 1.12 -6.95 5.13
CA GLY A 102 0.78 -6.33 3.85
C GLY A 102 0.56 -4.81 3.94
N VAL A 103 0.17 -4.21 2.81
CA VAL A 103 0.01 -2.75 2.69
C VAL A 103 -1.00 -2.17 3.69
N LEU A 104 -2.02 -2.92 4.11
CA LEU A 104 -2.99 -2.44 5.11
C LEU A 104 -2.39 -2.43 6.53
N HIS A 105 -1.52 -3.40 6.86
CA HIS A 105 -0.75 -3.40 8.11
C HIS A 105 0.20 -2.21 8.16
N LEU A 106 0.95 -1.99 7.06
CA LEU A 106 1.80 -0.82 6.93
C LEU A 106 0.99 0.46 7.13
N ASN A 107 -0.16 0.59 6.47
CA ASN A 107 -0.99 1.79 6.57
C ASN A 107 -1.44 2.05 8.01
N ALA A 108 -1.88 1.02 8.71
CA ALA A 108 -2.23 1.10 10.12
C ALA A 108 -1.03 1.52 10.98
N ALA A 109 0.12 0.84 10.83
CA ALA A 109 1.34 1.13 11.55
C ALA A 109 1.85 2.55 11.29
N ALA A 110 1.87 2.99 10.01
CA ALA A 110 2.31 4.32 9.62
C ALA A 110 1.41 5.43 10.20
N VAL A 111 0.09 5.23 10.20
CA VAL A 111 -0.86 6.16 10.82
C VAL A 111 -0.65 6.23 12.34
N LEU A 112 -0.57 5.08 13.02
CA LEU A 112 -0.39 5.02 14.48
C LEU A 112 0.95 5.61 14.90
N LEU A 113 2.04 5.26 14.22
CA LEU A 113 3.37 5.83 14.45
C LEU A 113 3.36 7.34 14.23
N SER A 114 2.73 7.81 13.14
CA SER A 114 2.63 9.25 12.85
C SER A 114 1.78 9.98 13.89
N CYS A 115 0.77 9.35 14.49
CA CYS A 115 0.04 9.92 15.63
C CYS A 115 0.95 10.07 16.85
N LEU A 116 1.76 9.05 17.15
CA LEU A 116 2.67 9.03 18.29
C LEU A 116 3.74 10.12 18.19
N ILE A 117 4.39 10.25 17.01
CA ILE A 117 5.47 11.22 16.79
C ILE A 117 4.99 12.52 16.14
N LYS A 118 3.67 12.76 16.11
CA LYS A 118 3.09 13.98 15.51
C LYS A 118 3.74 15.29 15.98
N PRO A 119 4.02 15.49 17.28
CA PRO A 119 4.67 16.72 17.74
C PRO A 119 6.06 16.95 17.13
N LEU A 120 6.78 15.87 16.79
CA LEU A 120 8.07 15.93 16.10
C LEU A 120 7.88 16.25 14.61
N LEU A 121 6.97 15.52 13.95
CA LEU A 121 6.68 15.74 12.53
C LEU A 121 6.19 17.17 12.25
N ASP A 122 5.43 17.76 13.18
CA ASP A 122 4.90 19.11 13.03
C ASP A 122 5.99 20.21 13.11
N LYS A 123 7.12 19.93 13.74
CA LYS A 123 8.27 20.85 13.79
C LYS A 123 9.10 20.84 12.49
N ILE A 124 8.97 19.82 11.68
CA ILE A 124 9.75 19.68 10.44
C ILE A 124 9.09 20.54 9.34
N PRO A 125 9.81 21.51 8.72
CA PRO A 125 9.27 22.26 7.59
C PRO A 125 8.93 21.35 6.40
N ALA A 126 7.93 21.73 5.61
CA ALA A 126 7.34 20.85 4.61
C ALA A 126 8.34 20.41 3.51
N VAL A 127 9.17 21.35 3.00
CA VAL A 127 10.14 21.02 1.93
C VAL A 127 11.27 20.12 2.43
N PRO A 128 12.00 20.46 3.52
CA PRO A 128 12.99 19.53 4.09
C PRO A 128 12.39 18.18 4.50
N GLY A 129 11.17 18.17 5.05
CA GLY A 129 10.48 16.94 5.40
C GLY A 129 10.19 16.06 4.20
N LEU A 130 9.72 16.63 3.10
CA LEU A 130 9.47 15.91 1.85
C LEU A 130 10.77 15.34 1.26
N ILE A 131 11.81 16.18 1.13
CA ILE A 131 13.10 15.76 0.56
C ILE A 131 13.75 14.69 1.44
N GLY A 132 13.81 14.92 2.77
CA GLY A 132 14.42 13.98 3.71
C GLY A 132 13.68 12.62 3.72
N SER A 133 12.34 12.64 3.70
CA SER A 133 11.55 11.41 3.62
C SER A 133 11.78 10.67 2.29
N ALA A 134 11.86 11.38 1.16
CA ALA A 134 12.13 10.78 -0.14
C ALA A 134 13.55 10.17 -0.19
N MET A 135 14.54 10.87 0.35
CA MET A 135 15.91 10.35 0.44
C MET A 135 15.99 9.11 1.33
N LEU A 136 15.33 9.12 2.51
CA LEU A 136 15.30 7.97 3.40
C LEU A 136 14.56 6.79 2.76
N PHE A 137 13.46 7.03 2.06
CA PHE A 137 12.77 6.00 1.30
C PHE A 137 13.70 5.37 0.25
N ALA A 138 14.37 6.20 -0.56
CA ALA A 138 15.29 5.70 -1.57
C ALA A 138 16.48 4.95 -0.96
N LEU A 139 17.07 5.47 0.11
CA LEU A 139 18.22 4.84 0.77
C LEU A 139 17.87 3.49 1.38
N THR A 140 16.68 3.34 1.96
CA THR A 140 16.26 2.13 2.69
C THR A 140 15.35 1.22 1.87
N ASN A 141 15.11 1.50 0.59
CA ASN A 141 14.21 0.73 -0.27
C ASN A 141 14.59 -0.76 -0.35
N GLN A 142 15.89 -1.06 -0.36
CA GLN A 142 16.41 -2.42 -0.42
C GLN A 142 16.73 -3.04 0.94
N LEU A 143 16.33 -2.38 2.04
CA LEU A 143 16.53 -2.88 3.40
C LEU A 143 16.04 -4.32 3.61
N PRO A 144 14.83 -4.73 3.16
CA PRO A 144 14.36 -6.11 3.33
C PRO A 144 15.21 -7.17 2.62
N TRP A 145 16.05 -6.75 1.68
CA TRP A 145 16.90 -7.63 0.87
C TRP A 145 18.38 -7.58 1.26
N GLY A 146 18.72 -6.93 2.39
CA GLY A 146 20.08 -6.87 2.91
C GLY A 146 20.93 -5.74 2.36
N TRP A 147 20.35 -4.71 1.77
CA TRP A 147 21.10 -3.63 1.15
C TRP A 147 20.57 -2.25 1.55
N LEU A 148 21.45 -1.27 1.60
CA LEU A 148 21.10 0.12 1.45
C LEU A 148 21.12 0.48 -0.04
N GLY A 149 20.08 1.18 -0.51
CA GLY A 149 19.98 1.60 -1.90
C GLY A 149 18.55 1.59 -2.42
N PHE A 150 18.41 1.81 -3.73
CA PHE A 150 17.12 1.91 -4.40
C PHE A 150 17.05 0.96 -5.61
N GLU A 151 16.05 0.09 -5.64
CA GLU A 151 15.85 -0.89 -6.71
C GLU A 151 17.14 -1.71 -6.99
N ARG A 152 17.74 -1.53 -8.16
CA ARG A 152 18.98 -2.22 -8.56
C ARG A 152 20.26 -1.52 -8.12
N TRP A 153 20.16 -0.35 -7.49
CA TRP A 153 21.31 0.45 -7.07
C TRP A 153 21.64 0.15 -5.61
N HIS A 154 22.60 -0.71 -5.40
CA HIS A 154 23.09 -1.09 -4.09
C HIS A 154 24.27 -0.21 -3.69
N ILE A 155 24.15 0.47 -2.55
CA ILE A 155 25.18 1.38 -2.01
C ILE A 155 26.09 0.61 -1.03
N ALA A 156 25.47 -0.13 -0.10
CA ALA A 156 26.19 -0.89 0.92
C ALA A 156 25.39 -2.12 1.33
N ALA A 157 26.09 -3.24 1.56
CA ALA A 157 25.49 -4.43 2.16
C ALA A 157 25.30 -4.23 3.67
N LEU A 158 24.22 -4.77 4.20
CA LEU A 158 23.91 -4.75 5.62
C LEU A 158 24.43 -6.03 6.31
N PRO A 159 24.81 -5.95 7.59
CA PRO A 159 25.25 -7.13 8.33
C PRO A 159 24.16 -8.20 8.39
N ALA A 160 24.48 -9.44 8.02
CA ALA A 160 23.54 -10.56 8.00
C ALA A 160 22.88 -10.78 9.37
N GLY A 161 23.62 -10.61 10.47
CA GLY A 161 23.09 -10.78 11.83
C GLY A 161 21.94 -9.84 12.21
N TRP A 162 21.67 -8.78 11.44
CA TRP A 162 20.49 -7.93 11.67
C TRP A 162 19.17 -8.66 11.36
N TYR A 163 19.21 -9.71 10.56
CA TYR A 163 18.06 -10.48 10.10
C TYR A 163 17.74 -11.70 10.98
N ASP A 164 18.68 -12.11 11.87
CA ASP A 164 18.53 -13.28 12.73
C ASP A 164 17.32 -13.18 13.67
N ALA A 165 16.99 -11.95 14.12
CA ALA A 165 15.84 -11.69 14.99
C ALA A 165 14.49 -11.72 14.27
N ASN A 166 14.48 -11.89 12.95
CA ASN A 166 13.28 -11.89 12.09
C ASN A 166 12.31 -10.75 12.39
N LEU A 167 12.82 -9.51 12.43
CA LEU A 167 12.00 -8.30 12.62
C LEU A 167 11.31 -7.91 11.31
N PHE A 168 10.54 -8.83 10.73
CA PHE A 168 9.89 -8.65 9.43
C PHE A 168 8.98 -7.41 9.37
N TRP A 169 8.27 -7.10 10.44
CA TRP A 169 7.40 -5.92 10.51
C TRP A 169 8.18 -4.59 10.38
N LEU A 170 9.44 -4.58 10.79
CA LEU A 170 10.31 -3.40 10.68
C LEU A 170 10.98 -3.29 9.31
N GLY A 171 11.22 -4.40 8.62
CA GLY A 171 11.94 -4.49 7.35
C GLY A 171 13.23 -5.29 7.42
N LEU A 172 13.38 -6.11 8.45
CA LEU A 172 14.52 -7.02 8.64
C LEU A 172 14.02 -8.47 8.76
N PRO A 173 13.45 -9.04 7.68
CA PRO A 173 12.94 -10.41 7.69
C PRO A 173 14.09 -11.43 7.60
N ASP A 174 13.98 -12.52 8.33
CA ASP A 174 14.72 -13.74 8.02
C ASP A 174 14.03 -14.47 6.86
N LEU A 175 14.49 -14.24 5.64
CA LEU A 175 13.89 -14.78 4.42
C LEU A 175 13.94 -16.31 4.34
N THR A 176 14.67 -17.00 5.23
CA THR A 176 14.63 -18.45 5.33
C THR A 176 13.44 -18.99 6.11
N ARG A 177 12.82 -18.14 6.95
CA ARG A 177 11.71 -18.50 7.84
C ARG A 177 10.45 -17.65 7.60
N PHE A 178 10.57 -16.54 6.88
CA PHE A 178 9.48 -15.59 6.65
C PHE A 178 9.10 -15.55 5.18
N SER A 179 7.80 -15.69 4.92
CA SER A 179 7.18 -15.47 3.61
C SER A 179 5.83 -14.80 3.80
N SER A 180 5.46 -13.91 2.90
CA SER A 180 4.16 -13.25 2.86
C SER A 180 3.81 -12.91 1.41
N ALA A 181 2.57 -13.20 0.99
CA ALA A 181 2.10 -12.90 -0.37
C ALA A 181 2.00 -11.39 -0.64
N ASP A 182 1.75 -10.60 0.41
CA ASP A 182 1.76 -9.14 0.37
C ASP A 182 2.67 -8.67 1.50
N TYR A 183 3.83 -8.06 1.17
CA TYR A 183 4.82 -7.67 2.16
C TYR A 183 5.24 -6.22 2.03
N PHE A 184 4.84 -5.42 3.02
CA PHE A 184 5.12 -3.98 3.11
C PHE A 184 5.54 -3.63 4.54
N PRO A 185 6.81 -3.83 4.93
CA PRO A 185 7.29 -3.52 6.27
C PRO A 185 7.27 -2.01 6.56
N ILE A 186 7.41 -1.62 7.81
CA ILE A 186 7.45 -0.21 8.19
C ILE A 186 8.57 0.52 7.43
N LEU A 187 9.78 -0.01 7.44
CA LEU A 187 10.88 0.51 6.63
C LEU A 187 10.98 -0.28 5.31
N PRO A 188 11.04 0.38 4.18
CA PRO A 188 11.19 1.83 3.92
C PRO A 188 9.86 2.60 3.84
N TRP A 189 8.73 1.94 3.83
CA TRP A 189 7.45 2.45 3.34
C TRP A 189 6.84 3.57 4.18
N VAL A 190 7.17 3.67 5.47
CA VAL A 190 6.74 4.80 6.30
C VAL A 190 7.29 6.14 5.81
N PHE A 191 8.48 6.14 5.21
CA PHE A 191 9.06 7.34 4.62
C PHE A 191 8.27 7.81 3.40
N LEU A 192 7.79 6.88 2.58
CA LEU A 192 6.90 7.21 1.46
C LEU A 192 5.54 7.75 1.97
N PHE A 193 5.01 7.20 3.05
CA PHE A 193 3.84 7.75 3.72
C PHE A 193 4.09 9.19 4.20
N TRP A 194 5.25 9.46 4.80
CA TRP A 194 5.59 10.82 5.22
C TRP A 194 5.85 11.76 4.04
N CYS A 195 6.30 11.28 2.90
CA CYS A 195 6.31 12.09 1.67
C CYS A 195 4.89 12.61 1.37
N GLY A 196 3.88 11.75 1.45
CA GLY A 196 2.48 12.15 1.29
C GLY A 196 2.02 13.16 2.33
N LEU A 197 2.43 12.98 3.60
CA LEU A 197 2.13 13.89 4.70
C LEU A 197 2.71 15.30 4.45
N PHE A 198 3.97 15.39 4.08
CA PHE A 198 4.63 16.67 3.80
C PHE A 198 4.13 17.30 2.51
N LEU A 199 3.82 16.50 1.49
CA LEU A 199 3.20 16.98 0.25
C LEU A 199 1.85 17.66 0.53
N ALA A 200 1.06 17.16 1.46
CA ALA A 200 -0.22 17.76 1.86
C ALA A 200 -0.07 19.16 2.48
N ARG A 201 1.12 19.49 3.00
CA ARG A 201 1.42 20.83 3.54
C ARG A 201 1.83 21.81 2.43
N LEU A 202 2.38 21.30 1.32
CA LEU A 202 2.86 22.09 0.18
C LEU A 202 1.76 22.34 -0.86
N TRP A 203 0.95 21.32 -1.09
CA TRP A 203 -0.11 21.38 -2.11
C TRP A 203 -1.46 21.02 -1.51
N ARG A 204 -2.42 21.92 -1.69
CA ARG A 204 -3.80 21.71 -1.27
C ARG A 204 -4.73 21.88 -2.46
N PRO A 205 -5.36 20.80 -2.94
CA PRO A 205 -6.33 20.89 -4.03
C PRO A 205 -7.49 21.80 -3.63
N ARG A 206 -8.06 22.47 -4.63
CA ARG A 206 -9.22 23.34 -4.40
C ARG A 206 -10.44 22.47 -4.08
N ALA A 207 -11.18 22.87 -3.06
CA ALA A 207 -12.47 22.26 -2.76
C ALA A 207 -13.46 22.58 -3.89
N GLY A 208 -14.31 21.61 -4.24
CA GLY A 208 -15.28 21.80 -5.32
C GLY A 208 -16.03 20.51 -5.66
N GLN A 209 -16.90 20.61 -6.64
CA GLN A 209 -17.59 19.43 -7.18
C GLN A 209 -16.72 18.73 -8.23
N ALA A 210 -16.77 17.41 -8.22
CA ALA A 210 -16.10 16.62 -9.24
C ALA A 210 -16.75 16.85 -10.61
N PRO A 211 -15.96 16.97 -11.69
CA PRO A 211 -16.47 16.91 -13.06
C PRO A 211 -17.31 15.65 -13.26
N ALA A 212 -18.38 15.74 -14.06
CA ALA A 212 -19.34 14.63 -14.24
C ALA A 212 -18.64 13.31 -14.62
N ALA A 213 -17.66 13.36 -15.52
CA ALA A 213 -16.88 12.21 -15.97
C ALA A 213 -16.06 11.53 -14.86
N LEU A 214 -15.66 12.26 -13.82
CA LEU A 214 -14.83 11.74 -12.72
C LEU A 214 -15.66 11.32 -11.49
N ARG A 215 -16.96 11.58 -11.46
CA ARG A 215 -17.84 11.22 -10.33
C ARG A 215 -17.81 9.72 -9.99
N PRO A 216 -17.88 8.78 -10.96
CA PRO A 216 -17.80 7.35 -10.65
C PRO A 216 -16.47 6.99 -9.99
N LEU A 217 -15.37 7.53 -10.49
CA LEU A 217 -14.02 7.32 -9.94
C LEU A 217 -13.91 7.84 -8.50
N CYS A 218 -14.45 9.04 -8.24
CA CYS A 218 -14.52 9.61 -6.89
C CYS A 218 -15.40 8.78 -5.95
N ALA A 219 -16.48 8.18 -6.44
CA ALA A 219 -17.37 7.32 -5.64
C ALA A 219 -16.64 6.04 -5.16
N ILE A 220 -15.85 5.43 -6.04
CA ILE A 220 -14.99 4.27 -5.71
C ILE A 220 -13.91 4.71 -4.72
N GLY A 221 -13.17 5.76 -5.02
CA GLY A 221 -12.08 6.27 -4.16
C GLY A 221 -12.55 6.75 -2.78
N GLY A 222 -13.81 7.19 -2.67
CA GLY A 222 -14.42 7.55 -1.39
C GLY A 222 -14.74 6.36 -0.48
N ARG A 223 -14.64 5.12 -0.99
CA ARG A 223 -14.89 3.86 -0.26
C ARG A 223 -13.66 2.94 -0.24
N THR A 224 -12.48 3.52 -0.27
CA THR A 224 -11.20 2.80 -0.44
C THR A 224 -11.06 1.56 0.44
N LEU A 225 -11.32 1.67 1.75
CA LEU A 225 -11.16 0.54 2.68
C LEU A 225 -12.12 -0.61 2.35
N LEU A 226 -13.39 -0.29 2.05
CA LEU A 226 -14.39 -1.29 1.70
C LEU A 226 -14.02 -2.02 0.41
N VAL A 227 -13.66 -1.27 -0.64
CA VAL A 227 -13.23 -1.85 -1.92
C VAL A 227 -11.97 -2.69 -1.72
N TYR A 228 -11.01 -2.20 -0.93
CA TYR A 228 -9.78 -2.94 -0.61
C TYR A 228 -10.09 -4.27 0.12
N MET A 229 -11.00 -4.29 1.09
CA MET A 229 -11.33 -5.51 1.83
C MET A 229 -12.08 -6.54 0.99
N LEU A 230 -12.91 -6.10 0.04
CA LEU A 230 -13.79 -6.97 -0.74
C LEU A 230 -13.23 -7.39 -2.10
N HIS A 231 -12.17 -6.73 -2.60
CA HIS A 231 -11.74 -6.95 -3.98
C HIS A 231 -11.33 -8.40 -4.26
N GLN A 232 -10.49 -8.98 -3.40
CA GLN A 232 -9.95 -10.31 -3.64
C GLN A 232 -11.03 -11.41 -3.55
N PRO A 233 -11.89 -11.48 -2.52
CA PRO A 233 -13.02 -12.42 -2.51
C PRO A 233 -13.94 -12.28 -3.72
N VAL A 234 -14.21 -11.05 -4.17
CA VAL A 234 -15.09 -10.80 -5.32
C VAL A 234 -14.43 -11.24 -6.63
N ILE A 235 -13.16 -10.88 -6.86
CA ILE A 235 -12.40 -11.27 -8.06
C ILE A 235 -12.32 -12.80 -8.12
N TYR A 236 -11.85 -13.42 -7.04
CA TYR A 236 -11.74 -14.88 -6.96
C TYR A 236 -13.10 -15.58 -7.22
N GLY A 237 -14.16 -15.11 -6.60
CA GLY A 237 -15.50 -15.68 -6.77
C GLY A 237 -16.01 -15.56 -8.21
N ILE A 238 -15.80 -14.42 -8.88
CA ILE A 238 -16.16 -14.23 -10.29
C ILE A 238 -15.38 -15.18 -11.18
N LEU A 239 -14.06 -15.27 -11.01
CA LEU A 239 -13.20 -16.14 -11.82
C LEU A 239 -13.51 -17.61 -11.57
N TRP A 240 -13.77 -18.01 -10.33
CA TRP A 240 -14.17 -19.37 -9.99
C TRP A 240 -15.49 -19.78 -10.68
N LEU A 241 -16.52 -18.92 -10.60
CA LEU A 241 -17.78 -19.17 -11.29
C LEU A 241 -17.61 -19.27 -12.80
N TRP A 242 -16.75 -18.42 -13.38
CA TRP A 242 -16.45 -18.45 -14.82
C TRP A 242 -15.75 -19.73 -15.26
N THR A 243 -14.77 -20.21 -14.50
CA THR A 243 -14.04 -21.45 -14.82
C THR A 243 -14.89 -22.69 -14.60
N ALA A 244 -15.70 -22.73 -13.52
CA ALA A 244 -16.60 -23.83 -13.23
C ALA A 244 -17.72 -24.05 -14.28
N GLN A 245 -18.06 -23.03 -15.06
CA GLN A 245 -19.05 -23.14 -16.15
C GLN A 245 -18.45 -23.66 -17.47
N ARG A 246 -17.12 -23.78 -17.55
CA ARG A 246 -16.41 -24.16 -18.79
C ARG A 246 -15.64 -25.48 -18.70
N GLY A 247 -15.56 -26.08 -17.51
CA GLY A 247 -15.04 -27.42 -17.28
C GLY A 247 -16.18 -28.41 -17.09
#